data_88866bddcc5613c54e3731d86b504aa2
#
_entry.id   88866bddcc5613c54e3731d86b504aa2
#
_cell.length_a   1.000
_cell.length_b   1.000
_cell.length_c   1.000
_cell.angle_alpha   90.00
_cell.angle_beta   90.00
_cell.angle_gamma   90.00
#
_symmetry.space_group_name_H-M   'P 1'
#
loop_
_entity.id
_entity.type
_entity.pdbx_description
1 polymer ?
#
loop_
_entity_poly.entity_id
_entity_poly.type
_entity_poly.pdbx_seq_one_letter_code
_entity_poly.pdbx_strand_id
1 'polypeptide(L)'
;MNASYTNPRRLLLRAAAAGGWCSITGLAPLAWAHHGWSSFDQERPLYLQGRASEVKWRNPHAELVLERSGLALPADLAHRAVPPQVAPVDGRSLLARATLPQRTDARWMVELAPITRMEQWQVPEIRNGAELAVLGFTFAGEKGEPILRAEYLFLGDKVYGLRSRPA
;
A
#
# COMPACT_ATOMS: atom_id res chain seq x y z
N MET A 1 12.26 -83.14 25.30
CA MET A 1 12.23 -81.86 26.06
C MET A 1 12.91 -80.80 25.22
N ASN A 2 12.18 -80.01 24.43
CA ASN A 2 12.71 -78.88 23.70
C ASN A 2 11.83 -77.66 23.97
N ALA A 3 12.28 -76.73 24.76
CA ALA A 3 11.65 -75.52 25.10
C ALA A 3 11.96 -74.49 23.99
N SER A 4 10.92 -74.09 23.27
CA SER A 4 10.97 -73.00 22.25
C SER A 4 10.97 -71.63 22.94
N TYR A 5 12.08 -70.95 22.88
CA TYR A 5 12.23 -69.59 23.36
C TYR A 5 11.63 -68.61 22.32
N THR A 6 10.49 -68.06 22.63
CA THR A 6 9.88 -66.97 21.85
C THR A 6 10.50 -65.64 22.25
N ASN A 7 11.16 -65.01 21.30
CA ASN A 7 11.86 -63.75 21.47
C ASN A 7 10.88 -62.56 21.54
N PRO A 8 10.78 -61.82 22.64
CA PRO A 8 9.78 -60.74 22.83
C PRO A 8 10.12 -59.45 22.08
N ARG A 9 11.16 -59.44 21.24
CA ARG A 9 11.63 -58.23 20.53
C ARG A 9 10.93 -57.94 19.20
N ARG A 10 9.95 -58.77 18.77
CA ARG A 10 9.25 -58.56 17.48
C ARG A 10 7.84 -57.99 17.58
N LEU A 11 7.37 -57.59 18.77
CA LEU A 11 6.01 -57.07 18.98
C LEU A 11 5.94 -55.55 19.19
N LEU A 12 7.01 -54.79 19.04
CA LEU A 12 7.07 -53.36 19.29
C LEU A 12 7.18 -52.47 18.03
N LEU A 13 6.96 -53.05 16.82
CA LEU A 13 7.11 -52.29 15.56
C LEU A 13 5.83 -52.15 14.72
N ARG A 14 4.65 -52.28 15.31
CA ARG A 14 3.38 -52.12 14.56
C ARG A 14 2.37 -51.15 15.17
N ALA A 15 2.80 -50.13 15.91
CA ALA A 15 1.92 -49.16 16.50
C ALA A 15 2.49 -47.73 16.39
N ALA A 16 2.82 -47.26 15.18
CA ALA A 16 3.16 -45.85 14.96
C ALA A 16 2.98 -45.47 13.49
N ALA A 17 1.73 -45.55 12.99
CA ALA A 17 1.37 -45.00 11.67
C ALA A 17 -0.09 -44.53 11.66
N ALA A 18 -0.43 -43.70 12.65
CA ALA A 18 -1.69 -42.90 12.64
C ALA A 18 -1.39 -41.55 13.31
N GLY A 19 -0.35 -40.88 12.84
CA GLY A 19 -0.04 -39.49 13.19
C GLY A 19 -0.71 -38.58 12.19
N GLY A 20 -1.79 -37.91 12.60
CA GLY A 20 -2.58 -37.02 11.81
C GLY A 20 -1.73 -35.94 11.13
N TRP A 21 -1.99 -35.71 9.87
CA TRP A 21 -1.64 -34.49 9.17
C TRP A 21 -2.51 -33.36 9.74
N CYS A 22 -2.02 -32.69 10.79
CA CYS A 22 -2.49 -31.35 11.09
C CYS A 22 -2.06 -30.46 9.92
N SER A 23 -2.96 -30.27 8.98
CA SER A 23 -2.86 -29.18 8.01
C SER A 23 -2.88 -27.88 8.80
N ILE A 24 -1.70 -27.36 9.14
CA ILE A 24 -1.54 -25.98 9.55
C ILE A 24 -1.83 -25.16 8.27
N THR A 25 -3.10 -24.82 8.07
CA THR A 25 -3.45 -23.71 7.18
C THR A 25 -2.91 -22.45 7.86
N GLY A 26 -1.62 -22.26 7.74
CA GLY A 26 -1.00 -20.99 8.09
C GLY A 26 -1.66 -19.94 7.20
N LEU A 27 -2.47 -19.09 7.80
CA LEU A 27 -2.76 -17.78 7.23
C LEU A 27 -1.39 -17.10 7.08
N ALA A 28 -0.78 -17.25 5.90
CA ALA A 28 0.38 -16.47 5.55
C ALA A 28 -0.08 -15.01 5.73
N PRO A 29 0.59 -14.21 6.58
CA PRO A 29 0.32 -12.79 6.58
C PRO A 29 0.51 -12.35 5.14
N LEU A 30 -0.49 -11.66 4.57
CA LEU A 30 -0.35 -11.00 3.28
C LEU A 30 0.91 -10.14 3.41
N ALA A 31 2.02 -10.67 2.91
CA ALA A 31 3.25 -9.92 2.80
C ALA A 31 2.93 -8.84 1.77
N TRP A 32 2.64 -7.65 2.26
CA TRP A 32 2.49 -6.45 1.46
C TRP A 32 3.84 -6.21 0.81
N ALA A 33 4.02 -6.78 -0.37
CA ALA A 33 5.20 -6.53 -1.16
C ALA A 33 5.17 -5.04 -1.51
N HIS A 34 6.17 -4.29 -1.04
CA HIS A 34 6.31 -2.89 -1.43
C HIS A 34 6.47 -2.83 -2.94
N HIS A 35 5.42 -2.38 -3.60
CA HIS A 35 5.40 -2.26 -5.05
C HIS A 35 6.36 -1.16 -5.50
N GLY A 36 7.30 -1.50 -6.39
CA GLY A 36 8.11 -0.49 -7.06
C GLY A 36 7.25 0.40 -7.97
N TRP A 37 7.74 1.58 -8.32
CA TRP A 37 7.03 2.50 -9.23
C TRP A 37 6.62 1.84 -10.55
N SER A 38 7.41 0.89 -11.05
CA SER A 38 7.13 0.14 -12.29
C SER A 38 5.89 -0.76 -12.22
N SER A 39 5.36 -1.03 -11.04
CA SER A 39 4.13 -1.81 -10.86
C SER A 39 2.86 -0.99 -11.11
N PHE A 40 2.98 0.33 -11.16
CA PHE A 40 1.86 1.26 -11.30
C PHE A 40 1.79 1.86 -12.70
N ASP A 41 0.58 2.14 -13.17
CA ASP A 41 0.32 2.80 -14.44
C ASP A 41 0.58 4.31 -14.31
N GLN A 42 1.80 4.73 -14.62
CA GLN A 42 2.23 6.13 -14.48
C GLN A 42 1.70 7.05 -15.59
N GLU A 43 1.08 6.49 -16.62
CA GLU A 43 0.45 7.28 -17.68
C GLU A 43 -0.93 7.82 -17.28
N ARG A 44 -1.51 7.23 -16.24
CA ARG A 44 -2.86 7.58 -15.78
C ARG A 44 -2.86 8.05 -14.32
N PRO A 45 -2.58 9.33 -14.06
CA PRO A 45 -2.63 9.88 -12.71
C PRO A 45 -4.08 9.94 -12.20
N LEU A 46 -4.29 9.44 -11.00
CA LEU A 46 -5.57 9.49 -10.30
C LEU A 46 -5.52 10.53 -9.17
N TYR A 47 -6.61 11.26 -9.02
CA TYR A 47 -6.82 12.15 -7.88
C TYR A 47 -7.84 11.54 -6.93
N LEU A 48 -7.47 11.41 -5.67
CA LEU A 48 -8.33 10.96 -4.59
C LEU A 48 -8.36 12.00 -3.48
N GLN A 49 -9.54 12.23 -2.92
CA GLN A 49 -9.75 13.11 -1.78
C GLN A 49 -10.61 12.43 -0.74
N GLY A 50 -10.31 12.63 0.54
CA GLY A 50 -11.09 12.05 1.62
C GLY A 50 -10.43 12.19 2.97
N ARG A 51 -10.80 11.29 3.86
CA ARG A 51 -10.37 11.27 5.26
C ARG A 51 -9.44 10.09 5.51
N ALA A 52 -8.34 10.34 6.18
CA ALA A 52 -7.38 9.30 6.58
C ALA A 52 -7.95 8.41 7.67
N SER A 53 -7.76 7.12 7.53
CA SER A 53 -7.98 6.10 8.56
C SER A 53 -6.87 5.06 8.51
N GLU A 54 -6.75 4.23 9.52
CA GLU A 54 -5.75 3.16 9.62
C GLU A 54 -4.31 3.63 9.31
N VAL A 55 -3.96 4.83 9.77
CA VAL A 55 -2.66 5.45 9.48
C VAL A 55 -1.54 4.64 10.14
N LYS A 56 -0.53 4.29 9.34
CA LYS A 56 0.73 3.67 9.75
C LYS A 56 1.87 4.61 9.45
N TRP A 57 2.24 5.42 10.44
CA TRP A 57 3.33 6.40 10.31
C TRP A 57 4.64 5.81 10.80
N ARG A 58 5.23 4.90 10.03
CA ARG A 58 6.46 4.18 10.40
C ARG A 58 7.19 3.63 9.18
N ASN A 59 8.47 3.29 9.36
CA ASN A 59 9.25 2.62 8.32
C ASN A 59 8.65 1.25 7.93
N PRO A 60 8.84 0.78 6.69
CA PRO A 60 9.66 1.42 5.62
C PRO A 60 8.94 2.58 4.89
N HIS A 61 7.62 2.64 4.90
CA HIS A 61 6.81 3.69 4.26
C HIS A 61 5.66 4.09 5.18
N ALA A 62 5.32 5.37 5.18
CA ALA A 62 4.04 5.81 5.70
C ALA A 62 2.92 5.31 4.78
N GLU A 63 1.86 4.79 5.37
CA GLU A 63 0.67 4.27 4.68
C GLU A 63 -0.58 4.72 5.41
N LEU A 64 -1.68 4.81 4.69
CA LEU A 64 -2.99 5.05 5.27
C LEU A 64 -4.09 4.45 4.41
N VAL A 65 -5.27 4.29 4.97
CA VAL A 65 -6.49 4.09 4.19
C VAL A 65 -7.16 5.44 4.00
N LEU A 66 -7.43 5.82 2.75
CA LEU A 66 -8.21 7.01 2.41
C LEU A 66 -9.66 6.60 2.22
N GLU A 67 -10.53 7.09 3.09
CA GLU A 67 -11.98 6.98 2.95
C GLU A 67 -12.44 8.09 2.00
N ARG A 68 -12.71 7.71 0.77
CA ARG A 68 -12.95 8.64 -0.33
C ARG A 68 -14.26 9.39 -0.15
N SER A 69 -14.22 10.70 -0.21
CA SER A 69 -15.39 11.58 -0.11
C SER A 69 -15.63 12.41 -1.38
N GLY A 70 -14.60 12.70 -2.16
CA GLY A 70 -14.69 13.51 -3.37
C GLY A 70 -15.14 12.71 -4.60
N LEU A 71 -16.20 13.15 -5.27
CA LEU A 71 -16.73 12.56 -6.51
C LEU A 71 -16.48 13.44 -7.73
N ALA A 72 -15.76 14.54 -7.58
CA ALA A 72 -15.40 15.47 -8.64
C ALA A 72 -13.97 15.95 -8.47
N LEU A 73 -13.29 16.26 -9.58
CA LEU A 73 -12.00 16.92 -9.51
C LEU A 73 -12.20 18.38 -9.09
N PRO A 74 -11.31 18.93 -8.25
CA PRO A 74 -11.30 20.37 -7.99
C PRO A 74 -11.14 21.14 -9.31
N ALA A 75 -11.92 22.18 -9.52
CA ALA A 75 -11.91 22.97 -10.77
C ALA A 75 -10.56 23.64 -11.03
N ASP A 76 -9.82 23.93 -9.99
CA ASP A 76 -8.50 24.55 -10.01
C ASP A 76 -7.34 23.54 -10.09
N LEU A 77 -7.60 22.22 -10.04
CA LEU A 77 -6.57 21.19 -9.88
C LEU A 77 -5.44 21.33 -10.93
N ALA A 78 -5.80 21.51 -12.20
CA ALA A 78 -4.83 21.62 -13.28
C ALA A 78 -3.90 22.84 -13.17
N HIS A 79 -4.29 23.83 -12.38
CA HIS A 79 -3.56 25.09 -12.19
C HIS A 79 -2.84 25.20 -10.86
N ARG A 80 -3.01 24.21 -9.97
CA ARG A 80 -2.34 24.19 -8.67
C ARG A 80 -0.84 24.14 -8.84
N ALA A 81 -0.13 24.95 -8.07
CA ALA A 81 1.32 24.87 -7.99
C ALA A 81 1.71 23.60 -7.21
N VAL A 82 2.70 22.87 -7.75
CA VAL A 82 3.33 21.75 -7.05
C VAL A 82 4.82 22.02 -6.91
N PRO A 83 5.41 21.64 -5.78
CA PRO A 83 6.82 21.90 -5.53
C PRO A 83 7.71 21.03 -6.43
N PRO A 84 8.89 21.55 -6.82
CA PRO A 84 9.85 20.78 -7.58
C PRO A 84 10.46 19.67 -6.71
N GLN A 85 10.75 18.54 -7.35
CA GLN A 85 11.42 17.38 -6.77
C GLN A 85 12.74 17.14 -7.48
N VAL A 86 13.70 16.48 -6.82
CA VAL A 86 14.96 16.08 -7.47
C VAL A 86 14.70 15.10 -8.62
N ALA A 87 13.74 14.19 -8.48
CA ALA A 87 13.29 13.36 -9.59
C ALA A 87 12.62 14.23 -10.68
N PRO A 88 12.88 13.96 -11.96
CA PRO A 88 12.31 14.72 -13.07
C PRO A 88 10.81 14.39 -13.24
N VAL A 89 9.97 15.02 -12.44
CA VAL A 89 8.52 14.86 -12.48
C VAL A 89 7.88 16.11 -13.06
N ASP A 90 7.16 15.95 -14.17
CA ASP A 90 6.33 17.04 -14.71
C ASP A 90 5.00 17.12 -13.96
N GLY A 91 5.04 17.74 -12.81
CA GLY A 91 3.87 17.86 -11.93
C GLY A 91 2.71 18.60 -12.58
N ARG A 92 2.96 19.61 -13.42
CA ARG A 92 1.92 20.34 -14.15
C ARG A 92 1.18 19.42 -15.11
N SER A 93 1.91 18.63 -15.89
CA SER A 93 1.32 17.65 -16.79
C SER A 93 0.50 16.59 -16.04
N LEU A 94 0.99 16.13 -14.90
CA LEU A 94 0.26 15.16 -14.08
C LEU A 94 -1.06 15.73 -13.56
N LEU A 95 -1.06 16.96 -13.04
CA LEU A 95 -2.27 17.62 -12.58
C LEU A 95 -3.29 17.84 -13.72
N ALA A 96 -2.82 18.26 -14.89
CA ALA A 96 -3.68 18.49 -16.05
C ALA A 96 -4.33 17.22 -16.61
N ARG A 97 -3.68 16.07 -16.44
CA ARG A 97 -4.17 14.76 -16.90
C ARG A 97 -4.86 13.95 -15.80
N ALA A 98 -4.93 14.49 -14.59
CA ALA A 98 -5.52 13.78 -13.45
C ALA A 98 -6.99 13.43 -13.72
N THR A 99 -7.36 12.21 -13.36
CA THR A 99 -8.73 11.70 -13.47
C THR A 99 -9.19 11.12 -12.13
N LEU A 100 -10.48 10.93 -11.99
CA LEU A 100 -11.03 10.13 -10.90
C LEU A 100 -10.88 8.64 -11.23
N PRO A 101 -10.80 7.76 -10.22
CA PRO A 101 -10.90 6.32 -10.45
C PRO A 101 -12.19 5.95 -11.17
N GLN A 102 -12.13 4.96 -12.05
CA GLN A 102 -13.32 4.33 -12.66
C GLN A 102 -14.01 3.37 -11.69
N ARG A 103 -13.22 2.74 -10.82
CA ARG A 103 -13.74 1.83 -9.79
C ARG A 103 -14.42 2.61 -8.66
N THR A 104 -15.38 1.96 -8.01
CA THR A 104 -16.28 2.57 -7.02
C THR A 104 -15.87 2.36 -5.57
N ASP A 105 -14.68 1.81 -5.33
CA ASP A 105 -14.20 1.56 -3.97
C ASP A 105 -14.21 2.84 -3.14
N ALA A 106 -14.85 2.75 -1.99
CA ALA A 106 -14.91 3.86 -1.03
C ALA A 106 -13.60 4.01 -0.23
N ARG A 107 -12.84 2.94 -0.14
CA ARG A 107 -11.61 2.87 0.65
C ARG A 107 -10.43 2.50 -0.24
N TRP A 108 -9.39 3.31 -0.16
CA TRP A 108 -8.15 3.11 -0.91
C TRP A 108 -6.97 3.05 0.04
N MET A 109 -6.15 2.03 -0.11
CA MET A 109 -4.85 2.08 0.51
C MET A 109 -3.96 3.06 -0.23
N VAL A 110 -3.36 3.98 0.50
CA VAL A 110 -2.43 4.96 -0.04
C VAL A 110 -1.03 4.68 0.52
N GLU A 111 -0.14 4.29 -0.37
CA GLU A 111 1.29 4.23 -0.08
C GLU A 111 1.86 5.65 -0.26
N LEU A 112 2.33 6.25 0.82
CA LEU A 112 2.96 7.57 0.79
C LEU A 112 4.46 7.44 0.44
N ALA A 113 5.34 7.82 1.35
CA ALA A 113 6.79 7.76 1.14
C ALA A 113 7.50 7.19 2.38
N PRO A 114 8.77 6.81 2.28
CA PRO A 114 9.58 6.52 3.46
C PRO A 114 9.56 7.68 4.45
N ILE A 115 9.57 7.37 5.74
CA ILE A 115 9.52 8.40 6.80
C ILE A 115 10.61 9.45 6.62
N THR A 116 11.83 9.04 6.27
CA THR A 116 12.94 9.97 6.00
C THR A 116 12.62 10.98 4.89
N ARG A 117 11.85 10.60 3.88
CA ARG A 117 11.39 11.52 2.82
C ARG A 117 10.27 12.42 3.31
N MET A 118 9.34 11.89 4.11
CA MET A 118 8.31 12.71 4.74
C MET A 118 8.94 13.80 5.61
N GLU A 119 10.00 13.48 6.36
CA GLU A 119 10.78 14.43 7.16
C GLU A 119 11.48 15.49 6.29
N GLN A 120 12.12 15.09 5.18
CA GLN A 120 12.76 16.03 4.25
C GLN A 120 11.77 17.05 3.67
N TRP A 121 10.54 16.64 3.45
CA TRP A 121 9.43 17.48 3.02
C TRP A 121 8.75 18.21 4.17
N GLN A 122 9.17 17.97 5.44
CA GLN A 122 8.52 18.52 6.64
C GLN A 122 7.02 18.24 6.67
N VAL A 123 6.62 17.03 6.20
CA VAL A 123 5.23 16.60 6.28
C VAL A 123 4.89 16.32 7.76
N PRO A 124 3.89 16.98 8.33
CA PRO A 124 3.45 16.66 9.68
C PRO A 124 2.89 15.24 9.73
N GLU A 125 3.03 14.58 10.88
CA GLU A 125 2.43 13.27 11.08
C GLU A 125 0.92 13.31 10.81
N ILE A 126 0.49 12.53 9.82
CA ILE A 126 -0.93 12.38 9.51
C ILE A 126 -1.56 11.48 10.57
N ARG A 127 -2.70 11.89 11.08
CA ARG A 127 -3.48 11.11 12.06
C ARG A 127 -4.82 10.68 11.48
N ASN A 128 -5.41 9.64 12.07
CA ASN A 128 -6.75 9.22 11.71
C ASN A 128 -7.73 10.40 11.84
N GLY A 129 -8.59 10.56 10.83
CA GLY A 129 -9.53 11.66 10.73
C GLY A 129 -9.02 12.88 9.97
N ALA A 130 -7.73 12.96 9.62
CA ALA A 130 -7.20 14.07 8.83
C ALA A 130 -7.82 14.07 7.42
N GLU A 131 -8.22 15.25 6.97
CA GLU A 131 -8.66 15.46 5.59
C GLU A 131 -7.46 15.76 4.70
N LEU A 132 -7.37 15.04 3.58
CA LEU A 132 -6.28 15.19 2.63
C LEU A 132 -6.70 14.78 1.22
N ALA A 133 -5.87 15.13 0.25
CA ALA A 133 -5.98 14.57 -1.08
C ALA A 133 -4.63 14.08 -1.56
N VAL A 134 -4.65 13.17 -2.52
CA VAL A 134 -3.47 12.61 -3.15
C VAL A 134 -3.64 12.57 -4.66
N LEU A 135 -2.57 12.86 -5.37
CA LEU A 135 -2.39 12.53 -6.77
C LEU A 135 -1.39 11.40 -6.85
N GLY A 136 -1.73 10.36 -7.59
CA GLY A 136 -0.84 9.20 -7.68
C GLY A 136 -1.28 8.19 -8.73
N PHE A 137 -0.77 6.98 -8.62
CA PHE A 137 -0.96 5.95 -9.62
C PHE A 137 -1.43 4.64 -8.97
N THR A 138 -2.27 3.93 -9.68
CA THR A 138 -2.70 2.58 -9.32
C THR A 138 -2.25 1.57 -10.37
N PHE A 139 -2.58 0.32 -10.21
CA PHE A 139 -2.24 -0.73 -11.18
C PHE A 139 -2.94 -0.52 -12.52
N ALA A 140 -2.34 -1.05 -13.59
CA ALA A 140 -2.87 -0.92 -14.95
C ALA A 140 -4.33 -1.40 -15.04
N GLY A 141 -5.18 -0.56 -15.62
CA GLY A 141 -6.61 -0.80 -15.74
C GLY A 141 -7.35 -0.86 -14.41
N GLU A 142 -6.79 -0.30 -13.35
CA GLU A 142 -7.32 -0.31 -11.97
C GLU A 142 -7.64 -1.73 -11.44
N LYS A 143 -6.88 -2.73 -11.88
CA LYS A 143 -7.06 -4.14 -11.50
C LYS A 143 -6.43 -4.43 -10.13
N GLY A 144 -6.89 -5.49 -9.47
CA GLY A 144 -6.39 -5.91 -8.16
C GLY A 144 -6.93 -5.05 -7.01
N GLU A 145 -6.14 -4.90 -5.96
CA GLU A 145 -6.51 -4.14 -4.77
C GLU A 145 -6.56 -2.63 -5.05
N PRO A 146 -7.44 -1.88 -4.35
CA PRO A 146 -7.52 -0.42 -4.47
C PRO A 146 -6.32 0.25 -3.77
N ILE A 147 -5.16 0.15 -4.39
CA ILE A 147 -3.91 0.73 -3.90
C ILE A 147 -3.53 1.91 -4.78
N LEU A 148 -3.18 3.04 -4.16
CA LEU A 148 -2.62 4.21 -4.82
C LEU A 148 -1.22 4.50 -4.28
N ARG A 149 -0.23 4.56 -5.16
CA ARG A 149 1.11 5.09 -4.85
C ARG A 149 1.09 6.59 -5.06
N ALA A 150 1.24 7.35 -3.97
CA ALA A 150 1.15 8.81 -4.02
C ALA A 150 2.39 9.45 -4.66
N GLU A 151 2.15 10.33 -5.62
CA GLU A 151 3.14 11.22 -6.23
C GLU A 151 3.16 12.58 -5.54
N TYR A 152 1.96 13.13 -5.28
CA TYR A 152 1.77 14.36 -4.53
C TYR A 152 0.75 14.16 -3.42
N LEU A 153 1.05 14.75 -2.27
CA LEU A 153 0.16 14.83 -1.12
C LEU A 153 -0.29 16.28 -0.95
N PHE A 154 -1.59 16.51 -0.83
CA PHE A 154 -2.21 17.78 -0.52
C PHE A 154 -2.75 17.69 0.91
N LEU A 155 -2.21 18.49 1.82
CA LEU A 155 -2.57 18.49 3.23
C LEU A 155 -2.70 19.93 3.74
N GLY A 156 -3.91 20.36 4.05
CA GLY A 156 -4.22 21.77 4.27
C GLY A 156 -3.86 22.61 3.04
N ASP A 157 -3.15 23.70 3.24
CA ASP A 157 -2.70 24.60 2.16
C ASP A 157 -1.37 24.19 1.52
N LYS A 158 -0.80 23.05 1.93
CA LYS A 158 0.53 22.60 1.48
C LYS A 158 0.43 21.42 0.52
N VAL A 159 1.39 21.39 -0.41
CA VAL A 159 1.60 20.29 -1.34
C VAL A 159 3.01 19.73 -1.16
N TYR A 160 3.13 18.42 -1.14
CA TYR A 160 4.39 17.72 -0.95
C TYR A 160 4.63 16.73 -2.08
N GLY A 161 5.85 16.71 -2.63
CA GLY A 161 6.26 15.74 -3.63
C GLY A 161 6.80 14.48 -2.97
N LEU A 162 6.31 13.31 -3.34
CA LEU A 162 6.65 12.07 -2.64
C LEU A 162 7.55 11.12 -3.44
N ARG A 163 7.83 11.42 -4.72
CA ARG A 163 8.74 10.63 -5.56
C ARG A 163 10.17 10.70 -5.05
N SER A 164 10.63 11.88 -4.72
CA SER A 164 11.99 12.14 -4.23
C SER A 164 12.01 13.25 -3.19
N ARG A 165 13.20 13.61 -2.70
CA ARG A 165 13.35 14.77 -1.82
C ARG A 165 13.06 16.09 -2.55
N PRO A 166 12.82 17.19 -1.84
CA PRO A 166 12.77 18.54 -2.42
C PRO A 166 14.01 18.84 -3.29
N ALA A 167 13.81 19.57 -4.38
CA ALA A 167 14.90 20.03 -5.25
C ALA A 167 15.73 21.14 -4.59
#